data_ecc0f36b18a5ae47deefea8c61a593b5
#
_entry.id   ecc0f36b18a5ae47deefea8c61a593b5
#
_cell.length_a   1.000
_cell.length_b   1.000
_cell.length_c   1.000
_cell.angle_alpha   90.00
_cell.angle_beta   90.00
_cell.angle_gamma   90.00
#
_symmetry.space_group_name_H-M   'P 1'
#
loop_
_entity.id
_entity.type
_entity.pdbx_description
1 polymer ?
#
loop_
_entity_poly.entity_id
_entity_poly.type
_entity_poly.pdbx_seq_one_letter_code
_entity_poly.pdbx_strand_id
1 'polypeptide(L)'
;PHATREDIDQFFSVVDSSGKISAILFQGKEALGYPAQLEYLLGGLKERHLPVVLIEAQNQLGFERQDGTLTLSNKDGYNTVRLYAMSKDELIKLDPKEAASRFYVSTIERNVRMNLFPSYKFAANGETLSETNARYIHDVTNRLEKHGFNIGKASVMEPYFPSRILRAASIAGAASLCVVAILLIVPFLVKYAWPIEVI
;
A
#
# COMPACT_ATOMS: atom_id res chain seq x y z
N PRO A 1 -20.50 11.51 15.52
CA PRO A 1 -19.65 12.34 16.34
C PRO A 1 -18.20 12.01 16.05
N HIS A 2 -17.38 13.06 15.84
CA HIS A 2 -15.94 12.89 15.63
C HIS A 2 -15.27 12.59 16.98
N ALA A 3 -14.19 11.84 16.97
CA ALA A 3 -13.44 11.49 18.17
C ALA A 3 -12.86 12.74 18.86
N THR A 4 -12.94 12.77 20.17
CA THR A 4 -12.38 13.80 21.04
C THR A 4 -10.92 13.49 21.41
N ARG A 5 -10.26 14.37 22.16
CA ARG A 5 -8.92 14.07 22.70
C ARG A 5 -8.99 12.95 23.72
N GLU A 6 -10.01 12.91 24.54
CA GLU A 6 -10.24 11.87 25.53
C GLU A 6 -10.36 10.48 24.87
N ASP A 7 -11.03 10.39 23.71
CA ASP A 7 -11.12 9.15 22.94
C ASP A 7 -9.74 8.71 22.42
N ILE A 8 -8.91 9.67 22.01
CA ILE A 8 -7.53 9.39 21.55
C ILE A 8 -6.65 8.96 22.74
N ASP A 9 -6.79 9.58 23.90
CA ASP A 9 -6.06 9.20 25.11
C ASP A 9 -6.46 7.78 25.56
N GLN A 10 -7.74 7.46 25.50
CA GLN A 10 -8.22 6.11 25.78
C GLN A 10 -7.65 5.09 24.77
N PHE A 11 -7.64 5.43 23.46
CA PHE A 11 -7.01 4.62 22.45
C PHE A 11 -5.54 4.34 22.76
N PHE A 12 -4.75 5.37 23.10
CA PHE A 12 -3.34 5.18 23.45
C PHE A 12 -3.14 4.40 24.74
N SER A 13 -4.02 4.57 25.73
CA SER A 13 -4.02 3.74 26.94
C SER A 13 -4.16 2.25 26.63
N VAL A 14 -5.05 1.90 25.68
CA VAL A 14 -5.20 0.52 25.22
C VAL A 14 -3.97 0.04 24.47
N VAL A 15 -3.40 0.88 23.59
CA VAL A 15 -2.16 0.59 22.87
C VAL A 15 -1.01 0.29 23.83
N ASP A 16 -0.82 1.14 24.83
CA ASP A 16 0.26 1.02 25.81
C ASP A 16 0.08 -0.22 26.71
N SER A 17 -1.15 -0.54 27.09
CA SER A 17 -1.43 -1.74 27.88
C SER A 17 -1.22 -3.05 27.11
N SER A 18 -1.38 -3.02 25.79
CA SER A 18 -1.23 -4.22 24.94
C SER A 18 0.22 -4.66 24.72
N GLY A 19 1.20 -3.77 24.86
CA GLY A 19 2.63 -4.06 24.90
C GLY A 19 3.28 -4.62 23.62
N LYS A 20 2.51 -4.95 22.57
CA LYS A 20 3.00 -5.62 21.35
C LYS A 20 2.35 -5.10 20.05
N ILE A 21 2.04 -3.82 20.01
CA ILE A 21 1.46 -3.20 18.81
C ILE A 21 2.59 -2.88 17.83
N SER A 22 2.47 -3.31 16.57
CA SER A 22 3.48 -3.09 15.53
C SER A 22 3.11 -1.99 14.56
N ALA A 23 1.82 -1.71 14.36
CA ALA A 23 1.31 -0.70 13.45
C ALA A 23 -0.16 -0.40 13.77
N ILE A 24 -0.67 0.73 13.31
CA ILE A 24 -2.07 1.13 13.51
C ILE A 24 -2.80 1.09 12.18
N LEU A 25 -3.85 0.28 12.11
CA LEU A 25 -4.80 0.19 11.00
C LEU A 25 -6.12 0.82 11.44
N PHE A 26 -6.53 1.90 10.76
CA PHE A 26 -7.84 2.49 10.96
C PHE A 26 -8.90 1.71 10.20
N GLN A 27 -10.04 1.50 10.85
CA GLN A 27 -11.21 0.89 10.24
C GLN A 27 -12.19 1.98 9.77
N GLY A 28 -12.82 1.77 8.60
CA GLY A 28 -13.80 2.70 8.05
C GLY A 28 -13.19 3.74 7.12
N LYS A 29 -13.87 4.89 7.01
CA LYS A 29 -13.59 5.90 5.98
C LYS A 29 -12.65 7.01 6.42
N GLU A 30 -12.30 7.09 7.70
CA GLU A 30 -11.48 8.16 8.26
C GLU A 30 -10.56 7.67 9.39
N ALA A 31 -9.46 8.37 9.60
CA ALA A 31 -8.58 8.17 10.74
C ALA A 31 -9.22 8.68 12.02
N LEU A 32 -8.85 8.09 13.15
CA LEU A 32 -9.30 8.55 14.46
C LEU A 32 -8.98 10.04 14.66
N GLY A 33 -9.97 10.81 15.09
CA GLY A 33 -9.83 12.25 15.33
C GLY A 33 -9.83 13.14 14.09
N TYR A 34 -10.10 12.58 12.90
CA TYR A 34 -10.28 13.40 11.70
C TYR A 34 -11.55 14.27 11.82
N PRO A 35 -11.57 15.55 11.35
CA PRO A 35 -10.38 16.28 10.88
C PRO A 35 -9.65 17.04 12.00
N ALA A 36 -10.30 17.31 13.13
CA ALA A 36 -9.87 18.33 14.10
C ALA A 36 -8.73 17.89 15.03
N GLN A 37 -8.59 16.59 15.28
CA GLN A 37 -7.65 16.06 16.27
C GLN A 37 -6.49 15.26 15.64
N LEU A 38 -6.29 15.35 14.31
CA LEU A 38 -5.21 14.61 13.63
C LEU A 38 -3.81 14.94 14.15
N GLU A 39 -3.55 16.19 14.50
CA GLU A 39 -2.24 16.59 15.06
C GLU A 39 -1.99 15.98 16.43
N TYR A 40 -3.05 15.90 17.23
CA TYR A 40 -2.96 15.28 18.56
C TYR A 40 -2.70 13.77 18.45
N LEU A 41 -3.43 13.09 17.55
CA LEU A 41 -3.17 11.68 17.23
C LEU A 41 -1.76 11.46 16.70
N LEU A 42 -1.29 12.33 15.79
CA LEU A 42 0.04 12.25 15.20
C LEU A 42 1.15 12.35 16.27
N GLY A 43 0.99 13.24 17.26
CA GLY A 43 1.90 13.36 18.38
C GLY A 43 2.06 12.02 19.12
N GLY A 44 0.94 11.42 19.50
CA GLY A 44 0.96 10.13 20.21
C GLY A 44 1.49 8.95 19.40
N LEU A 45 1.28 8.94 18.07
CA LEU A 45 1.86 7.93 17.17
C LEU A 45 3.39 8.08 17.09
N LYS A 46 3.89 9.31 16.96
CA LYS A 46 5.33 9.61 16.93
C LYS A 46 6.05 9.21 18.21
N GLU A 47 5.50 9.55 19.36
CA GLU A 47 6.06 9.18 20.67
C GLU A 47 6.26 7.67 20.81
N ARG A 48 5.36 6.87 20.21
CA ARG A 48 5.37 5.41 20.28
C ARG A 48 6.04 4.74 19.08
N HIS A 49 6.53 5.52 18.14
CA HIS A 49 7.12 5.02 16.88
C HIS A 49 6.20 4.03 16.14
N LEU A 50 4.90 4.31 16.12
CA LEU A 50 3.88 3.45 15.52
C LEU A 50 3.57 3.90 14.11
N PRO A 51 3.89 3.08 13.09
CA PRO A 51 3.53 3.38 11.71
C PRO A 51 2.04 3.27 11.47
N VAL A 52 1.53 4.09 10.55
CA VAL A 52 0.17 4.00 10.04
C VAL A 52 0.12 3.00 8.90
N VAL A 53 -0.91 2.17 8.87
CA VAL A 53 -1.15 1.21 7.80
C VAL A 53 -1.98 1.86 6.70
N LEU A 54 -1.50 1.78 5.47
CA LEU A 54 -2.23 2.20 4.27
C LEU A 54 -2.71 0.96 3.50
N ILE A 55 -4.03 0.83 3.35
CA ILE A 55 -4.64 -0.29 2.64
C ILE A 55 -4.48 -0.06 1.14
N GLU A 56 -3.93 -1.02 0.42
CA GLU A 56 -3.84 -0.96 -1.04
C GLU A 56 -5.24 -0.96 -1.67
N ALA A 57 -5.47 -0.04 -2.61
CA ALA A 57 -6.72 0.00 -3.35
C ALA A 57 -6.89 -1.23 -4.26
N GLN A 58 -8.12 -1.64 -4.52
CA GLN A 58 -8.43 -2.82 -5.35
C GLN A 58 -7.84 -2.74 -6.76
N ASN A 59 -7.74 -1.53 -7.32
CA ASN A 59 -7.11 -1.29 -8.62
C ASN A 59 -5.58 -1.30 -8.58
N GLN A 60 -4.96 -1.48 -7.41
CA GLN A 60 -3.52 -1.52 -7.16
C GLN A 60 -2.76 -0.22 -7.50
N LEU A 61 -3.45 0.86 -7.88
CA LEU A 61 -2.84 2.14 -8.29
C LEU A 61 -2.71 3.16 -7.15
N GLY A 62 -2.94 2.74 -5.92
CA GLY A 62 -2.86 3.64 -4.76
C GLY A 62 -3.37 2.96 -3.50
N PHE A 63 -3.98 3.76 -2.66
CA PHE A 63 -4.51 3.30 -1.38
C PHE A 63 -6.02 3.51 -1.32
N GLU A 64 -6.72 2.68 -0.55
CA GLU A 64 -8.12 2.90 -0.21
C GLU A 64 -8.28 4.26 0.44
N ARG A 65 -9.36 4.95 0.06
CA ARG A 65 -9.62 6.29 0.57
C ARG A 65 -10.07 6.22 2.02
N GLN A 66 -9.20 6.67 2.90
CA GLN A 66 -9.48 6.93 4.31
C GLN A 66 -9.05 8.36 4.63
N ASP A 67 -10.01 9.22 4.95
CA ASP A 67 -9.72 10.63 5.20
C ASP A 67 -8.80 10.78 6.42
N GLY A 68 -7.75 11.59 6.28
CA GLY A 68 -6.74 11.80 7.32
C GLY A 68 -5.53 10.86 7.29
N THR A 69 -5.62 9.62 6.78
CA THR A 69 -4.50 8.67 6.82
C THR A 69 -3.30 9.12 5.99
N LEU A 70 -3.52 9.62 4.77
CA LEU A 70 -2.44 10.19 3.96
C LEU A 70 -1.84 11.46 4.57
N THR A 71 -2.65 12.24 5.27
CA THR A 71 -2.16 13.43 5.99
C THR A 71 -1.25 13.01 7.15
N LEU A 72 -1.63 12.00 7.92
CA LEU A 72 -0.79 11.42 8.97
C LEU A 72 0.52 10.88 8.38
N SER A 73 0.44 10.09 7.31
CA SER A 73 1.60 9.54 6.60
C SER A 73 2.60 10.64 6.20
N ASN A 74 2.13 11.68 5.50
CA ASN A 74 2.96 12.78 5.02
C ASN A 74 3.62 13.56 6.16
N LYS A 75 2.87 13.83 7.24
CA LYS A 75 3.36 14.58 8.40
C LYS A 75 4.26 13.75 9.33
N ASP A 76 4.19 12.43 9.26
CA ASP A 76 5.06 11.50 9.96
C ASP A 76 6.29 11.06 9.14
N GLY A 77 6.62 11.79 8.08
CA GLY A 77 7.78 11.47 7.24
C GLY A 77 7.66 10.13 6.52
N TYR A 78 6.44 9.74 6.17
CA TYR A 78 6.10 8.46 5.51
C TYR A 78 6.37 7.22 6.38
N ASN A 79 6.26 7.35 7.69
CA ASN A 79 6.29 6.21 8.62
C ASN A 79 5.03 5.36 8.45
N THR A 80 5.00 4.58 7.37
CA THR A 80 3.82 3.83 6.94
C THR A 80 4.14 2.43 6.46
N VAL A 81 3.17 1.54 6.59
CA VAL A 81 3.22 0.18 6.11
C VAL A 81 2.10 -0.04 5.09
N ARG A 82 2.44 -0.60 3.93
CA ARG A 82 1.46 -0.98 2.91
C ARG A 82 0.86 -2.34 3.25
N LEU A 83 -0.48 -2.38 3.28
CA LEU A 83 -1.26 -3.58 3.55
C LEU A 83 -2.02 -4.01 2.29
N TYR A 84 -1.93 -5.27 1.95
CA TYR A 84 -2.82 -5.90 0.99
C TYR A 84 -3.95 -6.64 1.73
N ALA A 85 -5.19 -6.28 1.40
CA ALA A 85 -6.40 -6.92 1.91
C ALA A 85 -7.19 -7.48 0.73
N MET A 86 -7.23 -8.80 0.61
CA MET A 86 -8.08 -9.46 -0.38
C MET A 86 -9.54 -9.36 0.06
N SER A 87 -10.45 -8.99 -0.83
CA SER A 87 -11.87 -8.96 -0.52
C SER A 87 -12.43 -10.39 -0.36
N LYS A 88 -13.50 -10.53 0.44
CA LYS A 88 -14.17 -11.83 0.60
C LYS A 88 -14.75 -12.34 -0.72
N ASP A 89 -15.25 -11.45 -1.55
CA ASP A 89 -15.85 -11.77 -2.86
C ASP A 89 -14.78 -12.22 -3.87
N GLU A 90 -13.56 -11.74 -3.74
CA GLU A 90 -12.41 -12.20 -4.51
C GLU A 90 -11.96 -13.57 -4.02
N LEU A 91 -11.82 -13.75 -2.70
CA LEU A 91 -11.38 -15.02 -2.11
C LEU A 91 -12.27 -16.20 -2.49
N ILE A 92 -13.60 -16.01 -2.53
CA ILE A 92 -14.56 -17.08 -2.87
C ILE A 92 -14.35 -17.61 -4.30
N LYS A 93 -13.81 -16.79 -5.20
CA LYS A 93 -13.57 -17.15 -6.61
C LYS A 93 -12.23 -17.85 -6.86
N LEU A 94 -11.37 -17.89 -5.87
CA LEU A 94 -10.02 -18.41 -5.96
C LEU A 94 -9.88 -19.70 -5.17
N ASP A 95 -9.10 -20.63 -5.70
CA ASP A 95 -8.65 -21.73 -4.88
C ASP A 95 -7.56 -21.27 -3.88
N PRO A 96 -7.30 -22.02 -2.79
CA PRO A 96 -6.32 -21.64 -1.79
C PRO A 96 -4.91 -21.40 -2.32
N LYS A 97 -4.49 -22.10 -3.37
CA LYS A 97 -3.18 -21.96 -4.00
C LYS A 97 -3.09 -20.68 -4.83
N GLU A 98 -4.17 -20.33 -5.54
CA GLU A 98 -4.26 -19.07 -6.30
C GLU A 98 -4.29 -17.86 -5.35
N ALA A 99 -5.09 -17.95 -4.27
CA ALA A 99 -5.09 -16.92 -3.24
C ALA A 99 -3.70 -16.72 -2.62
N ALA A 100 -3.02 -17.81 -2.25
CA ALA A 100 -1.64 -17.77 -1.76
C ALA A 100 -0.69 -17.11 -2.77
N SER A 101 -0.83 -17.40 -4.06
CA SER A 101 -0.01 -16.79 -5.11
C SER A 101 -0.22 -15.27 -5.19
N ARG A 102 -1.46 -14.78 -5.05
CA ARG A 102 -1.74 -13.34 -5.05
C ARG A 102 -1.12 -12.62 -3.86
N PHE A 103 -1.22 -13.17 -2.65
CA PHE A 103 -0.55 -12.61 -1.46
C PHE A 103 0.97 -12.59 -1.61
N TYR A 104 1.55 -13.67 -2.11
CA TYR A 104 2.98 -13.75 -2.38
C TYR A 104 3.42 -12.67 -3.39
N VAL A 105 2.76 -12.59 -4.55
CA VAL A 105 3.08 -11.60 -5.61
C VAL A 105 2.90 -10.17 -5.10
N SER A 106 1.85 -9.88 -4.31
CA SER A 106 1.66 -8.55 -3.73
C SER A 106 2.84 -8.11 -2.87
N THR A 107 3.42 -9.04 -2.14
CA THR A 107 4.56 -8.75 -1.26
C THR A 107 5.85 -8.52 -2.04
N ILE A 108 6.15 -9.34 -3.05
CA ILE A 108 7.42 -9.24 -3.79
C ILE A 108 7.43 -8.12 -4.84
N GLU A 109 6.29 -7.83 -5.48
CA GLU A 109 6.23 -6.86 -6.60
C GLU A 109 5.75 -5.48 -6.18
N ARG A 110 4.87 -5.38 -5.17
CA ARG A 110 4.23 -4.11 -4.80
C ARG A 110 4.65 -3.55 -3.46
N ASN A 111 5.72 -4.08 -2.87
CA ASN A 111 6.22 -3.64 -1.57
C ASN A 111 5.19 -3.72 -0.43
N VAL A 112 4.27 -4.66 -0.49
CA VAL A 112 3.37 -4.97 0.62
C VAL A 112 4.19 -5.57 1.76
N ARG A 113 3.98 -5.09 2.98
CA ARG A 113 4.67 -5.58 4.19
C ARG A 113 3.71 -6.09 5.25
N MET A 114 2.42 -5.96 5.00
CA MET A 114 1.37 -6.49 5.85
C MET A 114 0.28 -7.13 4.97
N ASN A 115 -0.15 -8.33 5.32
CA ASN A 115 -1.19 -9.06 4.59
C ASN A 115 -2.35 -9.34 5.55
N LEU A 116 -3.56 -8.94 5.17
CA LEU A 116 -4.78 -9.28 5.88
C LEU A 116 -5.45 -10.46 5.18
N PHE A 117 -5.39 -11.63 5.81
CA PHE A 117 -5.93 -12.86 5.28
C PHE A 117 -7.41 -13.03 5.67
N PRO A 118 -8.36 -12.94 4.71
CA PRO A 118 -9.73 -13.34 4.96
C PRO A 118 -9.82 -14.85 5.06
N SER A 119 -10.77 -15.35 5.87
CA SER A 119 -10.98 -16.80 6.04
C SER A 119 -11.89 -17.34 4.95
N TYR A 120 -11.53 -18.48 4.37
CA TYR A 120 -12.45 -19.32 3.61
C TYR A 120 -13.61 -19.75 4.50
N LYS A 121 -14.79 -19.85 3.91
CA LYS A 121 -16.00 -20.38 4.58
C LYS A 121 -16.31 -21.80 4.18
N PHE A 122 -15.60 -22.36 3.22
CA PHE A 122 -15.76 -23.70 2.70
C PHE A 122 -14.43 -24.43 2.72
N ALA A 123 -14.47 -25.69 3.09
CA ALA A 123 -13.32 -26.58 3.04
C ALA A 123 -12.98 -26.92 1.58
N ALA A 124 -11.71 -27.04 1.27
CA ALA A 124 -11.21 -27.40 -0.06
C ALA A 124 -10.48 -28.74 -0.02
N ASN A 125 -10.49 -29.47 -1.14
CA ASN A 125 -9.65 -30.67 -1.37
C ASN A 125 -9.80 -31.79 -0.31
N GLY A 126 -10.99 -31.94 0.30
CA GLY A 126 -11.23 -32.98 1.32
C GLY A 126 -10.63 -32.67 2.69
N GLU A 127 -10.13 -31.47 2.91
CA GLU A 127 -9.63 -30.98 4.18
C GLU A 127 -10.76 -30.43 5.05
N THR A 128 -10.48 -30.20 6.32
CA THR A 128 -11.34 -29.38 7.18
C THR A 128 -11.19 -27.90 6.84
N LEU A 129 -12.16 -27.09 7.27
CA LEU A 129 -12.10 -25.63 7.08
C LEU A 129 -10.86 -25.01 7.74
N SER A 130 -10.48 -25.49 8.91
CA SER A 130 -9.29 -25.04 9.63
C SER A 130 -8.00 -25.36 8.87
N GLU A 131 -7.88 -26.58 8.35
CA GLU A 131 -6.73 -27.00 7.55
C GLU A 131 -6.63 -26.21 6.25
N THR A 132 -7.74 -25.97 5.55
CA THR A 132 -7.78 -25.13 4.35
C THR A 132 -7.25 -23.72 4.64
N ASN A 133 -7.72 -23.08 5.72
CA ASN A 133 -7.29 -21.74 6.09
C ASN A 133 -5.83 -21.71 6.56
N ALA A 134 -5.40 -22.69 7.35
CA ALA A 134 -4.01 -22.77 7.78
C ALA A 134 -3.05 -23.00 6.60
N ARG A 135 -3.42 -23.87 5.68
CA ARG A 135 -2.60 -24.25 4.53
C ARG A 135 -2.30 -23.07 3.60
N TYR A 136 -3.31 -22.28 3.21
CA TYR A 136 -3.03 -21.18 2.29
C TYR A 136 -2.18 -20.07 2.91
N ILE A 137 -2.34 -19.79 4.22
CA ILE A 137 -1.50 -18.86 4.96
C ILE A 137 -0.07 -19.42 5.05
N HIS A 138 0.07 -20.69 5.38
CA HIS A 138 1.36 -21.37 5.46
C HIS A 138 2.08 -21.43 4.11
N ASP A 139 1.35 -21.60 3.00
CA ASP A 139 1.93 -21.56 1.66
C ASP A 139 2.50 -20.17 1.32
N VAL A 140 1.80 -19.07 1.70
CA VAL A 140 2.33 -17.71 1.55
C VAL A 140 3.61 -17.52 2.37
N THR A 141 3.58 -17.88 3.65
CA THR A 141 4.74 -17.67 4.54
C THR A 141 5.96 -18.45 4.06
N ASN A 142 5.79 -19.73 3.71
CA ASN A 142 6.87 -20.55 3.18
C ASN A 142 7.48 -20.01 1.88
N ARG A 143 6.65 -19.48 0.98
CA ARG A 143 7.14 -18.88 -0.27
C ARG A 143 7.92 -17.60 0.01
N LEU A 144 7.44 -16.77 0.93
CA LEU A 144 8.12 -15.53 1.31
C LEU A 144 9.45 -15.81 2.00
N GLU A 145 9.50 -16.77 2.93
CA GLU A 145 10.73 -17.17 3.60
C GLU A 145 11.77 -17.74 2.61
N LYS A 146 11.34 -18.58 1.66
CA LYS A 146 12.19 -19.08 0.58
C LYS A 146 12.70 -17.97 -0.33
N HIS A 147 11.98 -16.86 -0.45
CA HIS A 147 12.38 -15.66 -1.19
C HIS A 147 13.29 -14.74 -0.36
N GLY A 148 13.56 -15.07 0.90
CA GLY A 148 14.45 -14.32 1.79
C GLY A 148 13.72 -13.27 2.67
N PHE A 149 12.40 -13.31 2.76
CA PHE A 149 11.67 -12.46 3.69
C PHE A 149 11.63 -13.08 5.09
N ASN A 150 11.76 -12.22 6.09
CA ASN A 150 11.51 -12.62 7.48
C ASN A 150 10.07 -12.30 7.87
N ILE A 151 9.38 -13.29 8.43
CA ILE A 151 8.03 -13.10 8.93
C ILE A 151 8.10 -12.55 10.36
N GLY A 152 7.50 -11.39 10.59
CA GLY A 152 7.54 -10.72 11.88
C GLY A 152 7.02 -9.29 11.84
N LYS A 153 7.61 -8.39 12.64
CA LYS A 153 7.25 -6.97 12.63
C LYS A 153 7.57 -6.39 11.24
N ALA A 154 6.58 -5.73 10.64
CA ALA A 154 6.77 -5.07 9.35
C ALA A 154 7.79 -3.94 9.46
N SER A 155 8.75 -3.90 8.54
CA SER A 155 9.70 -2.80 8.40
C SER A 155 9.05 -1.66 7.62
N VAL A 156 9.33 -0.43 8.04
CA VAL A 156 9.01 0.78 7.28
C VAL A 156 10.17 1.06 6.33
N MET A 157 9.86 1.41 5.08
CA MET A 157 10.90 1.81 4.13
C MET A 157 11.37 3.21 4.43
N GLU A 158 12.68 3.42 4.39
CA GLU A 158 13.23 4.77 4.47
C GLU A 158 12.80 5.60 3.25
N PRO A 159 12.25 6.82 3.46
CA PRO A 159 11.83 7.67 2.37
C PRO A 159 13.05 8.15 1.58
N TYR A 160 13.03 7.96 0.27
CA TYR A 160 14.08 8.43 -0.62
C TYR A 160 13.74 9.82 -1.17
N PHE A 161 14.58 10.80 -0.83
CA PHE A 161 14.47 12.15 -1.36
C PHE A 161 15.64 12.40 -2.33
N PRO A 162 15.42 12.35 -3.66
CA PRO A 162 16.48 12.59 -4.62
C PRO A 162 17.00 14.02 -4.51
N SER A 163 18.33 14.21 -4.67
CA SER A 163 18.95 15.52 -4.68
C SER A 163 18.37 16.41 -5.78
N ARG A 164 18.49 17.74 -5.61
CA ARG A 164 18.00 18.70 -6.62
C ARG A 164 18.65 18.47 -7.99
N ILE A 165 19.93 18.07 -8.01
CA ILE A 165 20.69 17.77 -9.24
C ILE A 165 20.09 16.53 -9.92
N LEU A 166 19.82 15.45 -9.20
CA LEU A 166 19.21 14.24 -9.73
C LEU A 166 17.82 14.51 -10.32
N ARG A 167 17.01 15.32 -9.63
CA ARG A 167 15.71 15.74 -10.14
C ARG A 167 15.83 16.57 -11.42
N ALA A 168 16.75 17.55 -11.46
CA ALA A 168 16.99 18.34 -12.64
C ALA A 168 17.48 17.49 -13.81
N ALA A 169 18.40 16.55 -13.58
CA ALA A 169 18.89 15.63 -14.60
C ALA A 169 17.76 14.73 -15.15
N SER A 170 16.88 14.20 -14.29
CA SER A 170 15.73 13.38 -14.72
C SER A 170 14.76 14.19 -15.57
N ILE A 171 14.46 15.43 -15.19
CA ILE A 171 13.60 16.34 -15.96
C ILE A 171 14.24 16.68 -17.32
N ALA A 172 15.54 17.00 -17.34
CA ALA A 172 16.27 17.28 -18.56
C ALA A 172 16.28 16.06 -19.50
N GLY A 173 16.47 14.86 -18.97
CA GLY A 173 16.38 13.61 -19.75
C GLY A 173 15.01 13.40 -20.37
N ALA A 174 13.94 13.57 -19.59
CA ALA A 174 12.57 13.49 -20.11
C ALA A 174 12.28 14.54 -21.19
N ALA A 175 12.70 15.80 -20.98
CA ALA A 175 12.56 16.86 -21.95
C ALA A 175 13.33 16.56 -23.24
N SER A 176 14.54 16.02 -23.15
CA SER A 176 15.34 15.62 -24.30
C SER A 176 14.66 14.52 -25.13
N LEU A 177 14.06 13.54 -24.45
CA LEU A 177 13.28 12.49 -25.15
C LEU A 177 12.06 13.06 -25.88
N CYS A 178 11.35 14.02 -25.27
CA CYS A 178 10.24 14.72 -25.95
C CYS A 178 10.72 15.47 -27.18
N VAL A 179 11.85 16.18 -27.10
CA VAL A 179 12.43 16.88 -28.26
C VAL A 179 12.80 15.90 -29.38
N VAL A 180 13.48 14.79 -29.05
CA VAL A 180 13.82 13.75 -30.03
C VAL A 180 12.56 13.16 -30.66
N ALA A 181 11.53 12.87 -29.88
CA ALA A 181 10.26 12.36 -30.39
C ALA A 181 9.61 13.36 -31.38
N ILE A 182 9.58 14.65 -31.05
CA ILE A 182 9.06 15.71 -31.94
C ILE A 182 9.88 15.76 -33.24
N LEU A 183 11.21 15.76 -33.15
CA LEU A 183 12.08 15.80 -34.33
C LEU A 183 11.92 14.57 -35.24
N LEU A 184 11.51 13.42 -34.69
CA LEU A 184 11.21 12.23 -35.48
C LEU A 184 9.82 12.28 -36.12
N ILE A 185 8.84 12.89 -35.47
CA ILE A 185 7.46 12.95 -35.95
C ILE A 185 7.25 14.07 -36.98
N VAL A 186 7.88 15.26 -36.76
CA VAL A 186 7.70 16.42 -37.63
C VAL A 186 8.07 16.15 -39.09
N PRO A 187 9.22 15.52 -39.45
CA PRO A 187 9.52 15.16 -40.84
C PRO A 187 8.50 14.21 -41.46
N PHE A 188 7.96 13.29 -40.63
CA PHE A 188 6.89 12.38 -41.07
C PHE A 188 5.60 13.16 -41.37
N LEU A 189 5.20 14.08 -40.52
CA LEU A 189 4.01 14.91 -40.71
C LEU A 189 4.17 15.84 -41.94
N VAL A 190 5.33 16.47 -42.12
CA VAL A 190 5.64 17.32 -43.30
C VAL A 190 5.54 16.51 -44.58
N LYS A 191 6.08 15.30 -44.58
CA LYS A 191 6.02 14.41 -45.74
C LYS A 191 4.59 14.04 -46.17
N TYR A 192 3.67 13.93 -45.20
CA TYR A 192 2.27 13.59 -45.49
C TYR A 192 1.35 14.80 -45.63
N ALA A 193 1.76 15.99 -45.17
CA ALA A 193 1.02 17.25 -45.38
C ALA A 193 1.21 17.87 -46.79
N TRP A 194 2.31 17.55 -47.45
CA TRP A 194 2.64 18.10 -48.81
C TRP A 194 1.64 17.78 -49.91
N PRO A 195 0.87 16.66 -49.95
CA PRO A 195 -0.07 16.41 -51.04
C PRO A 195 -1.37 17.24 -51.00
N ILE A 196 -1.59 18.09 -49.99
CA ILE A 196 -2.86 18.82 -49.79
C ILE A 196 -2.87 20.20 -50.50
N GLU A 197 -1.71 20.72 -50.92
CA GLU A 197 -1.60 22.05 -51.57
C GLU A 197 -1.57 22.04 -53.11
N VAL A 198 -1.85 20.92 -53.78
CA VAL A 198 -1.91 20.85 -55.25
C VAL A 198 -3.24 20.22 -55.71
N ILE A 199 -4.35 20.93 -55.46
CA ILE A 199 -5.58 20.81 -56.28
C ILE A 199 -6.21 22.23 -56.36
#